data_4d01af989f48bd1f0845dad732a55570
#
_entry.id   4d01af989f48bd1f0845dad732a55570
#
_cell.length_a   1.000
_cell.length_b   1.000
_cell.length_c   1.000
_cell.angle_alpha   90.00
_cell.angle_beta   90.00
_cell.angle_gamma   90.00
#
_symmetry.space_group_name_H-M   'P 1'
#
loop_
_entity.id
_entity.type
_entity.pdbx_description
1 polymer ?
#
loop_
_entity_poly.entity_id
_entity_poly.type
_entity_poly.pdbx_seq_one_letter_code
_entity_poly.pdbx_strand_id
1 'polypeptide(L)'
;MFFDVFPTLEVNGDMKKLLSETEVTKVGMNHEKDHIRIYLNGTRLIHKKNIYQLEKNIHDQIFKNRHMDVKVIEKYQLSEQYTAEKLMDLYKDSILEELKNYSLMEYNLLRSAKMEFTGDSHLLLTLENTIIAQTRSHEIVEFLEKVVCERCGLDLSVELAFEEPKESKHKKKSDLQIQFEIKNILKRVQLHEESAPAKAEEVQAGNDVQTADTSTKTATKEQNHSKESAAGNNAGNANGKGENSFGKKEFRKKYDGGSY
;
A
#
# COMPACT_ATOMS: atom_id res chain seq x y z
N MET A 1 -8.89 -20.47 -29.69
CA MET A 1 -7.53 -20.01 -29.39
C MET A 1 -7.46 -18.49 -29.37
N PHE A 2 -6.42 -17.89 -28.76
CA PHE A 2 -6.34 -16.43 -28.63
C PHE A 2 -6.36 -15.68 -29.97
N PHE A 3 -5.58 -16.14 -30.93
CA PHE A 3 -5.50 -15.49 -32.25
C PHE A 3 -6.70 -15.73 -33.17
N ASP A 4 -7.61 -16.61 -32.82
CA ASP A 4 -8.89 -16.73 -33.53
C ASP A 4 -9.82 -15.55 -33.18
N VAL A 5 -9.67 -15.01 -31.98
CA VAL A 5 -10.44 -13.86 -31.49
C VAL A 5 -9.75 -12.54 -31.86
N PHE A 6 -8.41 -12.52 -31.84
CA PHE A 6 -7.60 -11.33 -32.14
C PHE A 6 -6.60 -11.57 -33.27
N PRO A 7 -7.06 -11.83 -34.51
CA PRO A 7 -6.19 -12.26 -35.62
C PRO A 7 -5.21 -11.18 -36.09
N THR A 8 -5.54 -9.92 -35.90
CA THR A 8 -4.74 -8.77 -36.35
C THR A 8 -3.82 -8.20 -35.29
N LEU A 9 -3.85 -8.76 -34.05
CA LEU A 9 -3.05 -8.24 -32.95
C LEU A 9 -1.57 -8.62 -33.11
N GLU A 10 -0.72 -7.61 -33.17
CA GLU A 10 0.72 -7.80 -33.22
C GLU A 10 1.30 -7.81 -31.77
N VAL A 11 2.04 -8.85 -31.47
CA VAL A 11 2.75 -9.03 -30.19
C VAL A 11 4.16 -9.53 -30.45
N ASN A 12 5.06 -9.39 -29.47
CA ASN A 12 6.42 -9.94 -29.60
C ASN A 12 6.43 -11.48 -29.72
N GLY A 13 7.54 -12.05 -30.21
CA GLY A 13 7.63 -13.47 -30.53
C GLY A 13 7.40 -14.41 -29.33
N ASP A 14 7.87 -14.02 -28.14
CA ASP A 14 7.72 -14.83 -26.92
C ASP A 14 6.26 -14.78 -26.43
N MET A 15 5.65 -13.62 -26.46
CA MET A 15 4.23 -13.48 -26.16
C MET A 15 3.35 -14.24 -27.16
N LYS A 16 3.72 -14.21 -28.45
CA LYS A 16 3.01 -14.95 -29.49
C LYS A 16 2.97 -16.46 -29.22
N LYS A 17 4.10 -17.02 -28.75
CA LYS A 17 4.16 -18.45 -28.37
C LYS A 17 3.23 -18.74 -27.19
N LEU A 18 3.27 -17.93 -26.14
CA LEU A 18 2.42 -18.11 -24.95
C LEU A 18 0.93 -18.00 -25.30
N LEU A 19 0.56 -16.98 -26.08
CA LEU A 19 -0.82 -16.74 -26.47
C LEU A 19 -1.35 -17.77 -27.48
N SER A 20 -0.48 -18.41 -28.28
CA SER A 20 -0.92 -19.48 -29.20
C SER A 20 -1.41 -20.74 -28.46
N GLU A 21 -0.94 -20.94 -27.21
CA GLU A 21 -1.36 -22.04 -26.34
C GLU A 21 -2.46 -21.59 -25.35
N THR A 22 -2.94 -20.36 -25.44
CA THR A 22 -3.92 -19.77 -24.53
C THR A 22 -5.28 -19.65 -25.23
N GLU A 23 -6.32 -19.99 -24.51
CA GLU A 23 -7.71 -19.89 -24.96
C GLU A 23 -8.38 -18.63 -24.44
N VAL A 24 -9.18 -17.96 -25.29
CA VAL A 24 -10.11 -16.91 -24.85
C VAL A 24 -11.44 -17.57 -24.53
N THR A 25 -11.79 -17.65 -23.27
CA THR A 25 -13.02 -18.30 -22.83
C THR A 25 -14.23 -17.37 -22.90
N LYS A 26 -14.01 -16.07 -22.65
CA LYS A 26 -15.08 -15.07 -22.67
C LYS A 26 -14.51 -13.70 -22.99
N VAL A 27 -15.28 -12.92 -23.72
CA VAL A 27 -15.06 -11.45 -23.87
C VAL A 27 -16.36 -10.77 -23.40
N GLY A 28 -16.23 -9.87 -22.43
CA GLY A 28 -17.36 -9.12 -21.89
C GLY A 28 -17.11 -7.62 -22.02
N MET A 29 -18.18 -6.87 -22.26
CA MET A 29 -18.14 -5.41 -22.31
C MET A 29 -19.21 -4.87 -21.37
N ASN A 30 -18.91 -3.76 -20.66
CA ASN A 30 -19.91 -3.12 -19.82
C ASN A 30 -20.98 -2.40 -20.67
N HIS A 31 -22.06 -1.96 -20.00
CA HIS A 31 -23.18 -1.25 -20.66
C HIS A 31 -22.76 0.07 -21.32
N GLU A 32 -21.82 0.78 -20.72
CA GLU A 32 -21.31 2.08 -21.19
C GLU A 32 -20.34 1.93 -22.36
N LYS A 33 -19.91 0.70 -22.64
CA LYS A 33 -18.96 0.35 -23.72
C LYS A 33 -17.62 1.07 -23.61
N ASP A 34 -17.17 1.33 -22.38
CA ASP A 34 -15.89 1.94 -22.05
C ASP A 34 -14.93 0.96 -21.34
N HIS A 35 -15.44 -0.22 -20.91
CA HIS A 35 -14.63 -1.28 -20.31
C HIS A 35 -14.83 -2.62 -21.01
N ILE A 36 -13.73 -3.26 -21.41
CA ILE A 36 -13.73 -4.63 -21.95
C ILE A 36 -12.93 -5.56 -21.04
N ARG A 37 -13.48 -6.73 -20.76
CA ARG A 37 -12.84 -7.81 -19.99
C ARG A 37 -12.63 -9.00 -20.89
N ILE A 38 -11.40 -9.49 -20.95
CA ILE A 38 -10.99 -10.64 -21.75
C ILE A 38 -10.54 -11.73 -20.78
N TYR A 39 -11.24 -12.85 -20.80
CA TYR A 39 -10.94 -13.97 -19.91
C TYR A 39 -10.09 -14.98 -20.69
N LEU A 40 -8.91 -15.25 -20.16
CA LEU A 40 -7.94 -16.19 -20.71
C LEU A 40 -7.86 -17.44 -19.87
N ASN A 41 -7.73 -18.58 -20.53
CA ASN A 41 -7.40 -19.86 -19.91
C ASN A 41 -6.12 -20.39 -20.55
N GLY A 42 -5.08 -20.59 -19.76
CA GLY A 42 -3.76 -21.05 -20.23
C GLY A 42 -3.21 -22.19 -19.40
N THR A 43 -2.31 -22.96 -19.97
CA THR A 43 -1.57 -24.03 -19.30
C THR A 43 -0.22 -23.60 -18.78
N ARG A 44 0.21 -22.40 -19.16
CA ARG A 44 1.50 -21.79 -18.74
C ARG A 44 1.29 -20.44 -18.10
N LEU A 45 2.04 -20.17 -17.06
CA LEU A 45 2.03 -18.90 -16.36
C LEU A 45 2.56 -17.77 -17.27
N ILE A 46 1.80 -16.70 -17.36
CA ILE A 46 2.18 -15.48 -18.07
C ILE A 46 2.47 -14.41 -17.03
N HIS A 47 3.68 -13.87 -17.03
CA HIS A 47 4.07 -12.82 -16.07
C HIS A 47 3.15 -11.60 -16.20
N LYS A 48 2.74 -11.02 -15.09
CA LYS A 48 1.75 -9.92 -15.04
C LYS A 48 2.16 -8.70 -15.86
N LYS A 49 3.44 -8.40 -15.93
CA LYS A 49 4.00 -7.38 -16.80
C LYS A 49 3.62 -7.60 -18.28
N ASN A 50 3.64 -8.86 -18.70
CA ASN A 50 3.27 -9.23 -20.07
C ASN A 50 1.76 -9.12 -20.29
N ILE A 51 0.95 -9.41 -19.27
CA ILE A 51 -0.50 -9.20 -19.29
C ILE A 51 -0.80 -7.70 -19.46
N TYR A 52 -0.16 -6.83 -18.69
CA TYR A 52 -0.33 -5.38 -18.83
C TYR A 52 0.12 -4.85 -20.20
N GLN A 53 1.20 -5.41 -20.74
CA GLN A 53 1.63 -5.08 -22.11
C GLN A 53 0.61 -5.56 -23.14
N LEU A 54 -0.01 -6.73 -22.92
CA LEU A 54 -1.08 -7.24 -23.78
C LEU A 54 -2.32 -6.33 -23.73
N GLU A 55 -2.78 -5.93 -22.54
CA GLU A 55 -3.87 -4.96 -22.37
C GLU A 55 -3.60 -3.68 -23.18
N LYS A 56 -2.38 -3.15 -23.05
CA LYS A 56 -1.94 -1.97 -23.79
C LYS A 56 -1.93 -2.20 -25.31
N ASN A 57 -1.38 -3.32 -25.76
CA ASN A 57 -1.34 -3.63 -27.20
C ASN A 57 -2.75 -3.76 -27.80
N ILE A 58 -3.68 -4.38 -27.08
CA ILE A 58 -5.08 -4.49 -27.51
C ILE A 58 -5.72 -3.11 -27.58
N HIS A 59 -5.52 -2.26 -26.57
CA HIS A 59 -6.00 -0.88 -26.59
C HIS A 59 -5.43 -0.10 -27.78
N ASP A 60 -4.12 -0.10 -27.95
CA ASP A 60 -3.43 0.74 -28.93
C ASP A 60 -3.67 0.30 -30.40
N GLN A 61 -3.89 -0.99 -30.63
CA GLN A 61 -4.09 -1.52 -32.00
C GLN A 61 -5.57 -1.64 -32.36
N ILE A 62 -6.44 -1.99 -31.42
CA ILE A 62 -7.86 -2.27 -31.73
C ILE A 62 -8.76 -1.10 -31.30
N PHE A 63 -8.46 -0.45 -30.18
CA PHE A 63 -9.31 0.60 -29.61
C PHE A 63 -8.67 1.99 -29.59
N LYS A 64 -7.65 2.23 -30.43
CA LYS A 64 -6.84 3.46 -30.47
C LYS A 64 -7.66 4.77 -30.46
N ASN A 65 -8.83 4.77 -31.10
CA ASN A 65 -9.68 5.96 -31.25
C ASN A 65 -10.87 5.96 -30.26
N ARG A 66 -10.88 5.08 -29.28
CA ARG A 66 -11.96 4.96 -28.30
C ARG A 66 -11.38 5.00 -26.91
N HIS A 67 -12.06 5.68 -26.01
CA HIS A 67 -11.75 5.58 -24.59
C HIS A 67 -12.27 4.23 -24.07
N MET A 68 -11.41 3.22 -24.12
CA MET A 68 -11.74 1.84 -23.76
C MET A 68 -10.69 1.33 -22.76
N ASP A 69 -11.12 1.02 -21.55
CA ASP A 69 -10.26 0.31 -20.59
C ASP A 69 -10.27 -1.19 -20.89
N VAL A 70 -9.11 -1.75 -21.18
CA VAL A 70 -8.95 -3.16 -21.52
C VAL A 70 -8.39 -3.89 -20.29
N LYS A 71 -9.10 -4.92 -19.82
CA LYS A 71 -8.64 -5.78 -18.73
C LYS A 71 -8.60 -7.24 -19.16
N VAL A 72 -7.45 -7.86 -18.93
CA VAL A 72 -7.23 -9.29 -19.14
C VAL A 72 -7.28 -10.00 -17.77
N ILE A 73 -8.13 -11.01 -17.69
CA ILE A 73 -8.34 -11.85 -16.52
C ILE A 73 -7.89 -13.24 -16.89
N GLU A 74 -6.74 -13.63 -16.37
CA GLU A 74 -6.15 -14.93 -16.64
C GLU A 74 -6.58 -15.97 -15.61
N LYS A 75 -6.82 -17.19 -16.08
CA LYS A 75 -6.88 -18.42 -15.30
C LYS A 75 -5.90 -19.44 -15.88
N TYR A 76 -5.40 -20.31 -15.02
CA TYR A 76 -4.41 -21.31 -15.42
C TYR A 76 -4.87 -22.70 -15.02
N GLN A 77 -4.72 -23.64 -15.95
CA GLN A 77 -4.84 -25.07 -15.68
C GLN A 77 -3.43 -25.64 -15.64
N LEU A 78 -2.82 -25.54 -14.46
CA LEU A 78 -1.44 -25.99 -14.27
C LEU A 78 -1.39 -27.52 -14.17
N SER A 79 -0.27 -28.12 -14.55
CA SER A 79 -0.07 -29.56 -14.39
C SER A 79 0.06 -29.95 -12.90
N GLU A 80 -0.18 -31.21 -12.57
CA GLU A 80 -0.09 -31.76 -11.21
C GLU A 80 1.30 -31.60 -10.54
N GLN A 81 2.31 -31.20 -11.32
CA GLN A 81 3.66 -30.94 -10.81
C GLN A 81 3.79 -29.61 -10.08
N TYR A 82 2.82 -28.71 -10.26
CA TYR A 82 2.82 -27.42 -9.58
C TYR A 82 2.18 -27.56 -8.19
N THR A 83 2.93 -27.09 -7.20
CA THR A 83 2.43 -26.88 -5.83
C THR A 83 2.40 -25.37 -5.55
N ALA A 84 1.75 -24.93 -4.49
CA ALA A 84 1.73 -23.53 -4.11
C ALA A 84 3.15 -23.01 -3.82
N GLU A 85 4.01 -23.83 -3.21
CA GLU A 85 5.43 -23.50 -2.97
C GLU A 85 6.16 -23.23 -4.30
N LYS A 86 6.11 -24.17 -5.25
CA LYS A 86 6.75 -23.98 -6.56
C LYS A 86 6.19 -22.81 -7.34
N LEU A 87 4.87 -22.57 -7.23
CA LEU A 87 4.24 -21.42 -7.84
C LEU A 87 4.81 -20.13 -7.24
N MET A 88 4.91 -20.03 -5.92
CA MET A 88 5.48 -18.86 -5.26
C MET A 88 6.93 -18.62 -5.65
N ASP A 89 7.75 -19.66 -5.74
CA ASP A 89 9.15 -19.53 -6.17
C ASP A 89 9.27 -18.98 -7.60
N LEU A 90 8.44 -19.46 -8.52
CA LEU A 90 8.52 -19.11 -9.93
C LEU A 90 7.78 -17.81 -10.28
N TYR A 91 6.70 -17.50 -9.56
CA TYR A 91 5.74 -16.46 -9.94
C TYR A 91 5.67 -15.30 -8.95
N LYS A 92 6.47 -15.31 -7.88
CA LYS A 92 6.51 -14.27 -6.84
C LYS A 92 6.67 -12.86 -7.41
N ASP A 93 7.56 -12.67 -8.36
CA ASP A 93 7.81 -11.37 -8.98
C ASP A 93 6.58 -10.86 -9.73
N SER A 94 5.84 -11.75 -10.36
CA SER A 94 4.58 -11.42 -11.04
C SER A 94 3.49 -11.01 -10.04
N ILE A 95 3.37 -11.72 -8.93
CA ILE A 95 2.46 -11.43 -7.83
C ILE A 95 2.79 -10.05 -7.23
N LEU A 96 4.06 -9.78 -6.98
CA LEU A 96 4.53 -8.49 -6.47
C LEU A 96 4.26 -7.34 -7.46
N GLU A 97 4.47 -7.56 -8.77
CA GLU A 97 4.17 -6.55 -9.78
C GLU A 97 2.67 -6.22 -9.85
N GLU A 98 1.81 -7.23 -9.74
CA GLU A 98 0.37 -7.03 -9.68
C GLU A 98 -0.03 -6.27 -8.40
N LEU A 99 0.49 -6.66 -7.26
CA LEU A 99 0.20 -6.03 -5.98
C LEU A 99 0.68 -4.57 -5.94
N LYS A 100 1.84 -4.28 -6.54
CA LYS A 100 2.38 -2.92 -6.67
C LYS A 100 1.46 -1.99 -7.45
N ASN A 101 0.85 -2.50 -8.53
CA ASN A 101 -0.12 -1.73 -9.32
C ASN A 101 -1.47 -1.59 -8.62
N TYR A 102 -1.74 -2.46 -7.66
CA TYR A 102 -2.96 -2.46 -6.87
C TYR A 102 -2.83 -1.57 -5.64
N SER A 103 -1.83 -1.83 -4.80
CA SER A 103 -1.56 -1.10 -3.56
C SER A 103 -0.09 -1.17 -3.18
N LEU A 104 0.52 0.00 -3.05
CA LEU A 104 1.92 0.12 -2.68
C LEU A 104 2.18 -0.32 -1.22
N MET A 105 1.16 -0.23 -0.35
CA MET A 105 1.28 -0.64 1.05
C MET A 105 1.42 -2.15 1.17
N GLU A 106 0.47 -2.91 0.62
CA GLU A 106 0.49 -4.37 0.62
C GLU A 106 1.69 -4.91 -0.16
N TYR A 107 2.09 -4.25 -1.27
CA TYR A 107 3.31 -4.58 -1.98
C TYR A 107 4.55 -4.51 -1.08
N ASN A 108 4.72 -3.42 -0.32
CA ASN A 108 5.88 -3.27 0.56
C ASN A 108 5.85 -4.28 1.71
N LEU A 109 4.68 -4.57 2.28
CA LEU A 109 4.52 -5.57 3.32
C LEU A 109 4.88 -6.97 2.79
N LEU A 110 4.31 -7.39 1.65
CA LEU A 110 4.58 -8.70 1.07
C LEU A 110 6.03 -8.85 0.59
N ARG A 111 6.62 -7.78 0.06
CA ARG A 111 8.02 -7.77 -0.38
C ARG A 111 8.99 -7.99 0.78
N SER A 112 8.70 -7.43 1.96
CA SER A 112 9.54 -7.56 3.16
C SER A 112 9.22 -8.81 3.98
N ALA A 113 8.10 -9.47 3.71
CA ALA A 113 7.65 -10.65 4.42
C ALA A 113 8.60 -11.83 4.23
N LYS A 114 8.74 -12.64 5.28
CA LYS A 114 9.32 -13.97 5.16
C LYS A 114 8.21 -14.95 4.82
N MET A 115 8.49 -15.83 3.87
CA MET A 115 7.58 -16.85 3.39
C MET A 115 8.23 -18.20 3.62
N GLU A 116 7.60 -19.03 4.43
CA GLU A 116 8.08 -20.36 4.75
C GLU A 116 6.96 -21.36 4.49
N PHE A 117 7.21 -22.35 3.64
CA PHE A 117 6.25 -23.41 3.36
C PHE A 117 6.45 -24.58 4.30
N THR A 118 5.36 -25.03 4.91
CA THR A 118 5.30 -26.25 5.71
C THR A 118 4.50 -27.28 4.93
N GLY A 119 5.15 -27.95 3.96
CA GLY A 119 4.47 -28.79 2.95
C GLY A 119 4.03 -27.99 1.72
N ASP A 120 3.30 -28.65 0.82
CA ASP A 120 3.00 -28.17 -0.53
C ASP A 120 2.02 -27.01 -0.60
N SER A 121 1.16 -26.83 0.42
CA SER A 121 0.03 -25.89 0.42
C SER A 121 -0.07 -25.00 1.66
N HIS A 122 0.80 -25.19 2.65
CA HIS A 122 0.78 -24.41 3.89
C HIS A 122 1.88 -23.34 3.86
N LEU A 123 1.49 -22.07 3.84
CA LEU A 123 2.38 -20.91 3.85
C LEU A 123 2.31 -20.20 5.20
N LEU A 124 3.44 -20.18 5.92
CA LEU A 124 3.65 -19.28 7.05
C LEU A 124 4.19 -17.95 6.52
N LEU A 125 3.38 -16.90 6.63
CA LEU A 125 3.72 -15.54 6.23
C LEU A 125 4.06 -14.70 7.45
N THR A 126 5.36 -14.41 7.64
CA THR A 126 5.86 -13.61 8.76
C THR A 126 6.08 -12.16 8.35
N LEU A 127 5.38 -11.24 9.00
CA LEU A 127 5.44 -9.79 8.78
C LEU A 127 6.10 -9.08 9.96
N GLU A 128 6.72 -7.92 9.72
CA GLU A 128 7.12 -7.04 10.82
C GLU A 128 5.89 -6.51 11.55
N ASN A 129 5.89 -6.59 12.89
CA ASN A 129 4.78 -6.17 13.74
C ASN A 129 4.63 -4.64 13.75
N THR A 130 3.91 -4.13 12.79
CA THR A 130 3.55 -2.70 12.64
C THR A 130 2.04 -2.55 12.60
N ILE A 131 1.52 -1.38 12.97
CA ILE A 131 0.08 -1.07 12.89
C ILE A 131 -0.45 -1.32 11.47
N ILE A 132 0.34 -0.97 10.44
CA ILE A 132 -0.03 -1.18 9.03
C ILE A 132 -0.09 -2.68 8.72
N ALA A 133 0.89 -3.48 9.18
CA ALA A 133 0.88 -4.92 8.96
C ALA A 133 -0.33 -5.59 9.64
N GLN A 134 -0.63 -5.21 10.89
CA GLN A 134 -1.79 -5.76 11.61
C GLN A 134 -3.13 -5.43 10.93
N THR A 135 -3.26 -4.24 10.34
CA THR A 135 -4.51 -3.81 9.69
C THR A 135 -4.66 -4.31 8.26
N ARG A 136 -3.55 -4.55 7.54
CA ARG A 136 -3.54 -4.87 6.10
C ARG A 136 -3.12 -6.29 5.75
N SER A 137 -2.68 -7.08 6.73
CA SER A 137 -2.25 -8.46 6.48
C SER A 137 -3.37 -9.34 5.89
N HIS A 138 -4.61 -9.09 6.31
CA HIS A 138 -5.76 -9.85 5.81
C HIS A 138 -5.99 -9.65 4.31
N GLU A 139 -5.83 -8.42 3.81
CA GLU A 139 -5.94 -8.13 2.37
C GLU A 139 -4.85 -8.83 1.55
N ILE A 140 -3.65 -9.01 2.14
CA ILE A 140 -2.56 -9.76 1.50
C ILE A 140 -2.92 -11.25 1.42
N VAL A 141 -3.47 -11.82 2.49
CA VAL A 141 -3.91 -13.22 2.51
C VAL A 141 -4.98 -13.46 1.47
N GLU A 142 -6.05 -12.65 1.46
CA GLU A 142 -7.12 -12.73 0.47
C GLU A 142 -6.58 -12.62 -0.97
N PHE A 143 -5.61 -11.74 -1.19
CA PHE A 143 -4.98 -11.59 -2.49
C PHE A 143 -4.19 -12.82 -2.91
N LEU A 144 -3.38 -13.40 -2.01
CA LEU A 144 -2.61 -14.62 -2.29
C LEU A 144 -3.53 -15.81 -2.55
N GLU A 145 -4.57 -16.00 -1.73
CA GLU A 145 -5.55 -17.06 -1.93
C GLU A 145 -6.27 -16.92 -3.28
N LYS A 146 -6.68 -15.72 -3.68
CA LYS A 146 -7.27 -15.48 -5.00
C LYS A 146 -6.33 -15.81 -6.14
N VAL A 147 -5.05 -15.44 -6.01
CA VAL A 147 -4.07 -15.73 -7.07
C VAL A 147 -3.76 -17.22 -7.13
N VAL A 148 -3.53 -17.88 -6.01
CA VAL A 148 -3.12 -19.28 -5.98
C VAL A 148 -4.31 -20.22 -6.17
N CYS A 149 -5.41 -20.01 -5.45
CA CYS A 149 -6.55 -20.92 -5.50
C CYS A 149 -7.47 -20.62 -6.70
N GLU A 150 -7.93 -19.38 -6.87
CA GLU A 150 -8.95 -19.09 -7.90
C GLU A 150 -8.35 -18.97 -9.31
N ARG A 151 -7.14 -18.40 -9.43
CA ARG A 151 -6.49 -18.20 -10.72
C ARG A 151 -5.70 -19.41 -11.18
N CYS A 152 -4.95 -20.05 -10.26
CA CYS A 152 -4.05 -21.15 -10.58
C CYS A 152 -4.62 -22.54 -10.24
N GLY A 153 -5.74 -22.61 -9.51
CA GLY A 153 -6.39 -23.87 -9.15
C GLY A 153 -5.59 -24.74 -8.17
N LEU A 154 -4.72 -24.13 -7.37
CA LEU A 154 -3.90 -24.81 -6.37
C LEU A 154 -4.43 -24.53 -4.96
N ASP A 155 -4.25 -25.48 -4.06
CA ASP A 155 -4.63 -25.28 -2.67
C ASP A 155 -3.58 -24.41 -1.95
N LEU A 156 -4.04 -23.43 -1.18
CA LEU A 156 -3.20 -22.60 -0.33
C LEU A 156 -3.92 -22.30 0.99
N SER A 157 -3.21 -22.51 2.08
CA SER A 157 -3.59 -22.05 3.42
C SER A 157 -2.50 -21.15 3.95
N VAL A 158 -2.86 -19.93 4.34
CA VAL A 158 -1.90 -18.93 4.81
C VAL A 158 -2.06 -18.71 6.31
N GLU A 159 -1.00 -18.95 7.06
CA GLU A 159 -0.87 -18.62 8.48
C GLU A 159 -0.06 -17.34 8.63
N LEU A 160 -0.57 -16.39 9.44
CA LEU A 160 0.08 -15.12 9.70
C LEU A 160 0.87 -15.17 11.01
N ALA A 161 2.13 -14.77 10.95
CA ALA A 161 2.97 -14.52 12.10
C ALA A 161 3.50 -13.08 12.09
N PHE A 162 3.80 -12.53 13.27
CA PHE A 162 4.34 -11.19 13.41
C PHE A 162 5.65 -11.25 14.20
N GLU A 163 6.72 -10.70 13.62
CA GLU A 163 8.00 -10.50 14.30
C GLU A 163 8.15 -9.05 14.74
N GLU A 164 8.86 -8.82 15.83
CA GLU A 164 9.21 -7.45 16.22
C GLU A 164 10.03 -6.77 15.12
N PRO A 165 9.72 -5.49 14.81
CA PRO A 165 10.41 -4.77 13.75
C PRO A 165 11.91 -4.70 14.06
N LYS A 166 12.73 -5.08 13.09
CA LYS A 166 14.17 -4.94 13.19
C LYS A 166 14.51 -3.47 13.42
N GLU A 167 15.24 -3.18 14.48
CA GLU A 167 15.69 -1.83 14.79
C GLU A 167 16.38 -1.21 13.57
N SER A 168 15.75 -0.20 12.98
CA SER A 168 16.34 0.47 11.83
C SER A 168 17.60 1.20 12.25
N LYS A 169 18.62 1.24 11.36
CA LYS A 169 19.86 2.01 11.59
C LYS A 169 19.56 3.49 11.88
N HIS A 170 18.45 4.02 11.36
CA HIS A 170 17.99 5.37 11.62
C HIS A 170 17.46 5.54 13.05
N LYS A 171 16.73 4.57 13.57
CA LYS A 171 16.24 4.60 14.95
C LYS A 171 17.41 4.57 15.93
N LYS A 172 18.38 3.65 15.73
CA LYS A 172 19.61 3.60 16.56
C LYS A 172 20.38 4.92 16.53
N LYS A 173 20.51 5.55 15.36
CA LYS A 173 21.20 6.82 15.23
C LYS A 173 20.44 7.96 15.90
N SER A 174 19.12 7.99 15.77
CA SER A 174 18.24 8.95 16.44
C SER A 174 18.30 8.80 17.95
N ASP A 175 18.20 7.57 18.46
CA ASP A 175 18.25 7.28 19.90
C ASP A 175 19.61 7.65 20.51
N LEU A 176 20.72 7.38 19.81
CA LEU A 176 22.06 7.82 20.22
C LEU A 176 22.18 9.34 20.25
N GLN A 177 21.58 10.04 19.27
CA GLN A 177 21.59 11.50 19.23
C GLN A 177 20.77 12.10 20.37
N ILE A 178 19.59 11.54 20.64
CA ILE A 178 18.75 11.94 21.78
C ILE A 178 19.47 11.71 23.12
N GLN A 179 20.11 10.55 23.31
CA GLN A 179 20.90 10.27 24.51
C GLN A 179 22.07 11.25 24.69
N PHE A 180 22.75 11.61 23.60
CA PHE A 180 23.81 12.60 23.62
C PHE A 180 23.30 14.00 23.99
N GLU A 181 22.15 14.40 23.47
CA GLU A 181 21.53 15.70 23.82
C GLU A 181 21.07 15.72 25.27
N ILE A 182 20.43 14.66 25.77
CA ILE A 182 20.05 14.54 27.19
C ILE A 182 21.28 14.65 28.08
N LYS A 183 22.38 13.97 27.74
CA LYS A 183 23.62 14.01 28.51
C LYS A 183 24.23 15.43 28.54
N ASN A 184 24.15 16.14 27.43
CA ASN A 184 24.62 17.53 27.35
C ASN A 184 23.75 18.50 28.16
N ILE A 185 22.44 18.30 28.17
CA ILE A 185 21.51 19.09 28.98
C ILE A 185 21.78 18.84 30.46
N LEU A 186 21.89 17.59 30.90
CA LEU A 186 22.21 17.25 32.28
C LEU A 186 23.54 17.86 32.72
N LYS A 187 24.58 17.83 31.89
CA LYS A 187 25.86 18.44 32.18
C LYS A 187 25.77 19.96 32.34
N ARG A 188 24.93 20.65 31.56
CA ARG A 188 24.69 22.10 31.69
C ARG A 188 23.93 22.41 32.99
N VAL A 189 22.97 21.62 33.37
CA VAL A 189 22.21 21.76 34.63
C VAL A 189 23.17 21.63 35.86
N GLN A 190 24.00 20.59 35.84
CA GLN A 190 24.99 20.37 36.91
C GLN A 190 25.99 21.50 37.03
N LEU A 191 26.48 22.05 35.94
CA LEU A 191 27.37 23.20 35.92
C LEU A 191 26.70 24.51 36.40
N HIS A 192 25.37 24.61 36.28
CA HIS A 192 24.62 25.78 36.78
C HIS A 192 24.35 25.65 38.29
N GLU A 193 24.18 24.42 38.81
CA GLU A 193 24.04 24.19 40.28
C GLU A 193 25.35 24.40 41.01
N GLU A 194 26.51 24.06 40.42
CA GLU A 194 27.83 24.31 41.03
C GLU A 194 28.26 25.79 40.96
N SER A 195 27.63 26.61 40.09
CA SER A 195 27.98 28.03 39.96
C SER A 195 27.06 29.02 40.69
N ALA A 196 26.12 28.52 41.48
CA ALA A 196 25.28 29.38 42.33
C ALA A 196 26.01 29.71 43.61
N PRO A 197 26.39 30.97 43.87
CA PRO A 197 27.02 31.35 45.15
C PRO A 197 25.98 31.31 46.26
N ALA A 198 26.30 30.52 47.32
CA ALA A 198 25.60 30.53 48.58
C ALA A 198 25.59 31.98 49.13
N LYS A 199 24.45 32.60 49.16
CA LYS A 199 24.13 33.72 50.05
C LYS A 199 23.00 33.28 50.96
N ALA A 200 23.43 32.85 52.15
CA ALA A 200 22.60 32.91 53.31
C ALA A 200 22.50 34.37 53.76
N GLU A 201 21.28 34.84 54.03
CA GLU A 201 21.03 35.74 55.13
C GLU A 201 19.52 35.82 55.42
N GLU A 202 19.26 35.57 56.65
CA GLU A 202 18.04 35.72 57.45
C GLU A 202 17.36 37.08 57.27
N VAL A 203 16.08 37.12 57.54
CA VAL A 203 15.39 37.86 58.57
C VAL A 203 13.98 38.32 58.16
N GLN A 204 13.04 37.81 58.98
CA GLN A 204 11.76 38.37 59.48
C GLN A 204 10.59 38.81 58.54
N ALA A 205 9.56 38.09 58.80
CA ALA A 205 8.18 38.50 59.18
C ALA A 205 7.67 39.90 58.78
N GLY A 206 6.53 39.91 58.19
CA GLY A 206 5.66 41.07 58.10
C GLY A 206 4.50 40.88 57.15
N ASN A 207 3.34 40.80 57.73
CA ASN A 207 1.99 40.74 57.19
C ASN A 207 1.64 41.78 56.11
N ASP A 208 0.65 41.40 55.39
CA ASP A 208 -0.57 42.08 54.93
C ASP A 208 -0.74 42.33 53.42
N VAL A 209 -1.67 41.62 52.92
CA VAL A 209 -2.99 42.04 52.32
C VAL A 209 -2.95 43.04 51.14
N GLN A 210 -3.72 42.61 50.14
CA GLN A 210 -4.52 43.36 49.13
C GLN A 210 -3.99 43.45 47.69
N THR A 211 -4.64 42.68 46.87
CA THR A 211 -5.55 43.05 45.75
C THR A 211 -5.07 44.05 44.71
N ALA A 212 -5.45 43.67 43.52
CA ALA A 212 -5.87 44.45 42.35
C ALA A 212 -4.88 44.56 41.19
N ASP A 213 -5.27 43.90 40.14
CA ASP A 213 -5.62 44.43 38.81
C ASP A 213 -4.67 45.38 38.07
N THR A 214 -4.67 45.10 36.84
CA THR A 214 -4.69 45.99 35.67
C THR A 214 -3.50 45.87 34.69
N SER A 215 -3.82 45.25 33.57
CA SER A 215 -3.65 45.70 32.17
C SER A 215 -2.47 46.60 31.80
N THR A 216 -1.86 46.30 30.72
CA THR A 216 -1.86 47.11 29.49
C THR A 216 -0.61 46.88 28.65
N LYS A 217 -0.81 46.42 27.40
CA LYS A 217 -0.42 46.99 26.09
C LYS A 217 1.07 47.43 25.93
N THR A 218 1.71 47.15 24.83
CA THR A 218 1.60 47.75 23.49
C THR A 218 2.68 47.16 22.60
N ALA A 219 2.41 46.62 21.44
CA ALA A 219 2.40 47.19 20.07
C ALA A 219 3.83 47.38 19.50
N THR A 220 4.16 47.13 18.32
CA THR A 220 3.81 47.49 16.96
C THR A 220 5.04 47.17 16.09
N LYS A 221 5.08 46.79 14.87
CA LYS A 221 4.62 47.25 13.55
C LYS A 221 5.11 46.31 12.46
N GLU A 222 4.34 45.98 11.51
CA GLU A 222 4.14 46.48 10.12
C GLU A 222 5.25 46.05 9.13
N GLN A 223 5.04 45.66 7.89
CA GLN A 223 4.15 46.02 6.77
C GLN A 223 4.45 45.03 5.64
N ASN A 224 3.68 44.62 4.75
CA ASN A 224 2.74 45.02 3.70
C ASN A 224 3.06 44.19 2.44
N HIS A 225 2.25 43.80 1.59
CA HIS A 225 1.26 44.25 0.61
C HIS A 225 0.71 43.01 -0.18
N SER A 226 -0.55 42.84 -0.25
CA SER A 226 -1.57 43.21 -1.28
C SER A 226 -1.57 42.24 -2.49
N LYS A 227 -2.64 41.73 -3.10
CA LYS A 227 -4.04 42.09 -3.28
C LYS A 227 -4.80 40.90 -3.88
N GLU A 228 -5.99 40.68 -3.49
CA GLU A 228 -7.32 40.72 -4.15
C GLU A 228 -7.59 39.61 -5.16
N SER A 229 -8.75 38.98 -5.30
CA SER A 229 -10.16 39.19 -4.85
C SER A 229 -10.94 37.90 -5.14
N ALA A 230 -11.83 37.52 -4.42
CA ALA A 230 -13.22 37.74 -4.16
C ALA A 230 -14.10 36.48 -4.36
N ALA A 231 -14.86 36.23 -3.35
CA ALA A 231 -16.28 35.82 -3.25
C ALA A 231 -16.66 34.39 -3.66
N GLY A 232 -17.33 33.64 -2.83
CA GLY A 232 -18.55 33.71 -2.12
C GLY A 232 -18.93 32.40 -1.43
N ASN A 233 -19.41 32.53 -0.25
CA ASN A 233 -20.43 31.83 0.55
C ASN A 233 -20.82 30.37 0.20
N ASN A 234 -20.87 29.41 1.11
CA ASN A 234 -21.84 29.34 2.19
C ASN A 234 -21.62 28.12 3.11
N ALA A 235 -22.11 28.22 4.31
CA ALA A 235 -22.04 27.36 5.48
C ALA A 235 -22.56 25.93 5.33
N GLY A 236 -22.02 25.03 6.18
CA GLY A 236 -22.64 23.72 6.43
C GLY A 236 -21.73 22.83 7.30
N ASN A 237 -21.87 23.01 8.60
CA ASN A 237 -21.33 22.15 9.66
C ASN A 237 -21.96 20.75 9.61
N ALA A 238 -21.17 19.66 9.60
CA ALA A 238 -21.56 18.39 10.22
C ALA A 238 -20.32 17.47 10.41
N ASN A 239 -20.04 17.19 11.66
CA ASN A 239 -19.19 16.09 12.16
C ASN A 239 -19.60 14.75 11.54
N GLY A 240 -18.63 14.01 10.97
CA GLY A 240 -18.83 12.64 10.54
C GLY A 240 -17.52 11.90 10.48
N LYS A 241 -17.30 10.98 11.42
CA LYS A 241 -16.26 9.96 11.40
C LYS A 241 -16.21 9.28 10.02
N GLY A 242 -15.19 9.55 9.24
CA GLY A 242 -14.94 8.89 7.97
C GLY A 242 -14.05 7.67 8.19
N GLU A 243 -14.66 6.51 8.35
CA GLU A 243 -13.97 5.24 8.16
C GLU A 243 -13.55 5.13 6.69
N ASN A 244 -12.26 4.89 6.47
CA ASN A 244 -11.67 4.66 5.15
C ASN A 244 -12.21 3.36 4.54
N SER A 245 -13.41 3.41 3.96
CA SER A 245 -14.01 2.28 3.25
C SER A 245 -13.63 2.21 1.75
N PHE A 246 -12.78 3.12 1.28
CA PHE A 246 -12.47 3.26 -0.15
C PHE A 246 -11.66 2.08 -0.70
N GLY A 247 -10.72 1.53 0.06
CA GLY A 247 -9.90 0.40 -0.38
C GLY A 247 -10.66 -0.93 -0.54
N LYS A 248 -11.60 -1.22 0.37
CA LYS A 248 -12.35 -2.50 0.34
C LYS A 248 -13.32 -2.61 -0.84
N LYS A 249 -13.93 -1.50 -1.27
CA LYS A 249 -14.86 -1.52 -2.42
C LYS A 249 -14.16 -1.71 -3.76
N GLU A 250 -12.96 -1.16 -3.92
CA GLU A 250 -12.20 -1.33 -5.17
C GLU A 250 -11.56 -2.71 -5.29
N PHE A 251 -11.08 -3.29 -4.19
CA PHE A 251 -10.54 -4.65 -4.18
C PHE A 251 -11.59 -5.66 -4.62
N ARG A 252 -12.78 -5.66 -3.98
CA ARG A 252 -13.91 -6.49 -4.41
C ARG A 252 -14.29 -6.25 -5.87
N LYS A 253 -14.39 -4.98 -6.31
CA LYS A 253 -14.79 -4.66 -7.68
C LYS A 253 -13.79 -5.12 -8.74
N LYS A 254 -12.51 -5.22 -8.40
CA LYS A 254 -11.44 -5.65 -9.33
C LYS A 254 -11.38 -7.17 -9.48
N TYR A 255 -11.78 -7.92 -8.44
CA TYR A 255 -11.68 -9.38 -8.39
C TYR A 255 -13.04 -10.10 -8.32
N ASP A 256 -14.13 -9.44 -7.89
CA ASP A 256 -15.50 -10.00 -7.92
C ASP A 256 -16.10 -10.06 -9.34
N GLY A 257 -15.33 -10.41 -10.31
CA GLY A 257 -15.75 -10.57 -11.70
C GLY A 257 -16.07 -11.98 -12.07
N GLY A 258 -16.88 -12.71 -11.29
CA GLY A 258 -17.12 -14.05 -11.74
C GLY A 258 -18.06 -14.96 -10.94
N SER A 259 -19.29 -14.57 -10.81
CA SER A 259 -20.37 -15.54 -10.66
C SER A 259 -21.50 -15.10 -11.56
N TYR A 260 -21.46 -15.58 -12.78
CA TYR A 260 -22.63 -15.89 -13.64
C TYR A 260 -22.14 -16.67 -14.85
#